data_9ebaa8ab441f0522688feb49fb3006e3
#
_entry.id   9ebaa8ab441f0522688feb49fb3006e3
#
_cell.length_a   1.000
_cell.length_b   1.000
_cell.length_c   1.000
_cell.angle_alpha   90.00
_cell.angle_beta   90.00
_cell.angle_gamma   90.00
#
_symmetry.space_group_name_H-M   'P 1'
#
loop_
_entity.id
_entity.type
_entity.pdbx_description
1 polymer ?
#
loop_
_entity_poly.entity_id
_entity_poly.type
_entity_poly.pdbx_seq_one_letter_code
_entity_poly.pdbx_strand_id
1 'polypeptide(L)'
;MSSSKVARIGALVTAALLGATAVLAGSAQAFSASSKQQVLTYLSSITGSSIVAGQHNKEPASSPAQYSQIVKNVTGQRPGLWGGDLMFNPADVANRQRVIDQAKTEWANGSLVALTWHVCPPTQGSSCSFDGGVKSRITNTQFDQVIADGTALNTAWKRRLDEAVPYLQQLKDAGVPVLFRPLHEMNETWNWWGGYGAKSAKLYQITHDYLVAKGLSNLIWVWNVQDNPAGGWSTYYPGSSYVDVVSLDAWYKSYPSSGDYQQIQSIAGSKPIAIAEMGKVPDAALLSSQPRWSYFMIWSEQLQGSNTNAQIQATYFSSRVLSQGEISLPGGGGTTSLTGAITGLGGKCVDAQASGTTDGTAVQLYTCATGVAQTWTVNAPAGTGTVVNPSSGKCLDVTGQGTAEGAKVQLWTCNGSGAQQWTYDGSAGTFRNPASGKCLDATGQSSVDGTRLQIWTCNGQSNQRWTPPAA
;
A
#
# COMPACT_ATOMS: atom_id res chain seq x y z
N MET A 1 -31.11 -66.51 48.38
CA MET A 1 -31.19 -66.94 47.00
C MET A 1 -31.76 -65.75 46.23
N SER A 2 -30.99 -64.95 45.61
CA SER A 2 -31.37 -64.04 44.53
C SER A 2 -30.14 -63.38 43.92
N SER A 3 -29.86 -63.70 42.67
CA SER A 3 -28.76 -63.22 41.95
C SER A 3 -29.02 -61.83 41.39
N SER A 4 -28.17 -60.86 41.68
CA SER A 4 -28.18 -59.54 41.06
C SER A 4 -27.28 -59.51 39.84
N LYS A 5 -27.84 -59.21 38.69
CA LYS A 5 -27.16 -58.98 37.43
C LYS A 5 -26.62 -57.55 37.42
N VAL A 6 -25.32 -57.41 37.29
CA VAL A 6 -24.64 -56.11 37.03
C VAL A 6 -24.65 -55.84 35.53
N ALA A 7 -25.33 -54.74 35.13
CA ALA A 7 -25.26 -54.20 33.78
C ALA A 7 -24.06 -53.30 33.63
N ARG A 8 -23.17 -53.61 32.69
CA ARG A 8 -22.07 -52.76 32.28
C ARG A 8 -22.57 -51.75 31.22
N ILE A 9 -22.54 -50.47 31.56
CA ILE A 9 -22.78 -49.37 30.63
C ILE A 9 -21.43 -49.04 30.00
N GLY A 10 -21.30 -49.31 28.71
CA GLY A 10 -20.17 -48.88 27.89
C GLY A 10 -20.32 -47.42 27.49
N ALA A 11 -19.44 -46.56 27.93
CA ALA A 11 -19.36 -45.18 27.47
C ALA A 11 -18.60 -45.14 26.13
N LEU A 12 -19.28 -44.79 25.05
CA LEU A 12 -18.67 -44.40 23.80
C LEU A 12 -18.11 -42.98 23.95
N VAL A 13 -16.78 -42.86 23.93
CA VAL A 13 -16.11 -41.55 23.80
C VAL A 13 -15.99 -41.24 22.30
N THR A 14 -16.87 -40.38 21.82
CA THR A 14 -16.73 -39.77 20.50
C THR A 14 -15.67 -38.69 20.61
N ALA A 15 -14.46 -38.94 20.08
CA ALA A 15 -13.43 -37.95 19.88
C ALA A 15 -13.84 -37.05 18.69
N ALA A 16 -14.28 -35.82 18.99
CA ALA A 16 -14.43 -34.79 17.98
C ALA A 16 -13.03 -34.27 17.61
N LEU A 17 -12.56 -34.60 16.40
CA LEU A 17 -11.41 -33.96 15.80
C LEU A 17 -11.80 -32.51 15.43
N LEU A 18 -11.41 -31.57 16.26
CA LEU A 18 -11.37 -30.15 15.90
C LEU A 18 -10.18 -29.96 14.95
N GLY A 19 -10.47 -29.93 13.66
CA GLY A 19 -9.53 -29.51 12.64
C GLY A 19 -9.23 -28.01 12.82
N ALA A 20 -8.14 -27.69 13.50
CA ALA A 20 -7.60 -26.34 13.47
C ALA A 20 -7.04 -26.09 12.08
N THR A 21 -7.82 -25.39 11.24
CA THR A 21 -7.28 -24.74 10.03
C THR A 21 -6.35 -23.62 10.49
N ALA A 22 -5.05 -23.89 10.49
CA ALA A 22 -4.05 -22.84 10.64
C ALA A 22 -4.20 -21.90 9.45
N VAL A 23 -4.78 -20.72 9.68
CA VAL A 23 -4.68 -19.60 8.76
C VAL A 23 -3.20 -19.20 8.77
N LEU A 24 -2.47 -19.58 7.75
CA LEU A 24 -1.13 -19.08 7.50
C LEU A 24 -1.27 -17.57 7.30
N ALA A 25 -0.85 -16.79 8.29
CA ALA A 25 -0.68 -15.36 8.12
C ALA A 25 0.38 -15.16 7.03
N GLY A 26 -0.06 -14.81 5.84
CA GLY A 26 0.84 -14.44 4.75
C GLY A 26 1.74 -13.31 5.22
N SER A 27 3.06 -13.45 5.02
CA SER A 27 4.01 -12.38 5.28
C SER A 27 3.63 -11.19 4.40
N ALA A 28 3.48 -10.00 5.02
CA ALA A 28 3.18 -8.77 4.30
C ALA A 28 4.24 -8.57 3.21
N GLN A 29 3.76 -8.38 1.97
CA GLN A 29 4.60 -8.27 0.80
C GLN A 29 5.01 -6.80 0.61
N ALA A 30 6.33 -6.54 0.63
CA ALA A 30 6.85 -5.21 0.37
C ALA A 30 6.66 -4.80 -1.09
N PHE A 31 6.13 -3.59 -1.34
CA PHE A 31 6.12 -3.02 -2.68
C PHE A 31 7.48 -2.41 -3.02
N SER A 32 7.96 -2.67 -4.22
CA SER A 32 9.04 -1.90 -4.85
C SER A 32 8.49 -0.58 -5.40
N ALA A 33 9.38 0.29 -5.92
CA ALA A 33 8.94 1.48 -6.65
C ALA A 33 7.98 1.10 -7.78
N SER A 34 6.76 1.61 -7.72
CA SER A 34 5.69 1.31 -8.68
C SER A 34 5.18 2.58 -9.34
N SER A 35 4.66 2.44 -10.54
CA SER A 35 4.06 3.56 -11.22
C SER A 35 2.59 3.77 -10.79
N LYS A 36 2.11 5.00 -10.89
CA LYS A 36 0.69 5.33 -10.80
C LYS A 36 -0.18 4.39 -11.65
N GLN A 37 0.27 4.05 -12.86
CA GLN A 37 -0.48 3.20 -13.79
C GLN A 37 -0.64 1.78 -13.27
N GLN A 38 0.34 1.24 -12.55
CA GLN A 38 0.25 -0.10 -11.95
C GLN A 38 -0.86 -0.18 -10.89
N VAL A 39 -0.95 0.83 -10.03
CA VAL A 39 -2.04 0.91 -9.03
C VAL A 39 -3.40 1.03 -9.72
N LEU A 40 -3.53 1.88 -10.75
CA LEU A 40 -4.79 2.02 -11.49
C LEU A 40 -5.19 0.75 -12.23
N THR A 41 -4.25 0.06 -12.85
CA THR A 41 -4.49 -1.24 -13.50
C THR A 41 -4.93 -2.28 -12.48
N TYR A 42 -4.28 -2.31 -11.31
CA TYR A 42 -4.67 -3.21 -10.22
C TYR A 42 -6.10 -2.92 -9.73
N LEU A 43 -6.42 -1.68 -9.39
CA LEU A 43 -7.76 -1.30 -8.93
C LEU A 43 -8.85 -1.64 -9.97
N SER A 44 -8.52 -1.50 -11.27
CA SER A 44 -9.41 -1.90 -12.35
C SER A 44 -9.56 -3.42 -12.45
N SER A 45 -8.49 -4.18 -12.25
CA SER A 45 -8.47 -5.64 -12.40
C SER A 45 -9.27 -6.37 -11.31
N ILE A 46 -9.33 -5.82 -10.10
CA ILE A 46 -10.10 -6.39 -8.99
C ILE A 46 -11.57 -6.00 -9.00
N THR A 47 -11.96 -5.05 -9.87
CA THR A 47 -13.34 -4.56 -9.98
C THR A 47 -14.32 -5.70 -10.22
N GLY A 48 -15.35 -5.79 -9.39
CA GLY A 48 -16.38 -6.83 -9.46
C GLY A 48 -16.04 -8.12 -8.68
N SER A 49 -14.77 -8.40 -8.41
CA SER A 49 -14.33 -9.60 -7.68
C SER A 49 -13.90 -9.30 -6.25
N SER A 50 -13.15 -8.24 -6.04
CA SER A 50 -12.57 -7.92 -4.73
C SER A 50 -12.62 -6.42 -4.44
N ILE A 51 -12.35 -6.06 -3.18
CA ILE A 51 -12.29 -4.68 -2.69
C ILE A 51 -11.15 -4.55 -1.67
N VAL A 52 -10.34 -3.49 -1.76
CA VAL A 52 -9.26 -3.25 -0.80
C VAL A 52 -9.81 -2.64 0.47
N ALA A 53 -9.49 -3.21 1.63
CA ALA A 53 -9.83 -2.67 2.93
C ALA A 53 -8.94 -1.48 3.26
N GLY A 54 -9.54 -0.32 3.55
CA GLY A 54 -8.84 0.89 3.91
C GLY A 54 -9.15 1.36 5.34
N GLN A 55 -8.13 1.94 5.98
CA GLN A 55 -8.25 2.57 7.29
C GLN A 55 -7.58 3.94 7.29
N HIS A 56 -8.35 4.97 7.59
CA HIS A 56 -7.85 6.34 7.76
C HIS A 56 -7.27 6.56 9.16
N ASN A 57 -6.15 7.32 9.24
CA ASN A 57 -5.43 7.60 10.47
C ASN A 57 -5.28 9.12 10.66
N LYS A 58 -6.42 9.85 10.58
CA LYS A 58 -6.45 11.31 10.63
C LYS A 58 -5.72 11.86 11.85
N GLU A 59 -6.12 11.42 13.01
CA GLU A 59 -5.64 11.91 14.29
C GLU A 59 -5.28 10.74 15.23
N PRO A 60 -4.27 10.93 16.04
CA PRO A 60 -3.31 12.05 16.04
C PRO A 60 -2.25 11.90 14.93
N ALA A 61 -1.92 12.97 14.21
CA ALA A 61 -0.86 12.95 13.20
C ALA A 61 0.52 12.55 13.77
N SER A 62 0.70 12.68 15.10
CA SER A 62 1.87 12.15 15.81
C SER A 62 1.90 10.61 15.90
N SER A 63 0.78 9.93 15.62
CA SER A 63 0.64 8.47 15.64
C SER A 63 -0.12 7.98 14.40
N PRO A 64 0.45 8.18 13.21
CA PRO A 64 -0.28 8.03 11.94
C PRO A 64 -0.57 6.57 11.53
N ALA A 65 -0.33 5.60 12.40
CA ALA A 65 -0.71 4.21 12.23
C ALA A 65 -1.67 3.70 13.33
N GLN A 66 -2.18 4.57 14.18
CA GLN A 66 -2.93 4.19 15.37
C GLN A 66 -4.15 3.32 15.03
N TYR A 67 -4.98 3.75 14.10
CA TYR A 67 -6.20 3.03 13.73
C TYR A 67 -5.92 1.77 12.90
N SER A 68 -4.91 1.81 12.04
CA SER A 68 -4.41 0.62 11.34
C SER A 68 -3.89 -0.44 12.33
N GLN A 69 -3.29 -0.02 13.44
CA GLN A 69 -2.88 -0.94 14.50
C GLN A 69 -4.07 -1.52 15.26
N ILE A 70 -5.15 -0.75 15.46
CA ILE A 70 -6.39 -1.26 16.06
C ILE A 70 -7.00 -2.35 15.15
N VAL A 71 -7.06 -2.13 13.85
CA VAL A 71 -7.49 -3.18 12.88
C VAL A 71 -6.66 -4.44 13.09
N LYS A 72 -5.33 -4.34 13.14
CA LYS A 72 -4.45 -5.48 13.35
C LYS A 72 -4.72 -6.21 14.66
N ASN A 73 -4.96 -5.46 15.74
CA ASN A 73 -5.26 -6.04 17.05
C ASN A 73 -6.58 -6.82 17.06
N VAL A 74 -7.58 -6.37 16.28
CA VAL A 74 -8.92 -6.99 16.21
C VAL A 74 -8.93 -8.18 15.25
N THR A 75 -8.22 -8.09 14.12
CA THR A 75 -8.33 -9.05 13.02
C THR A 75 -7.09 -9.91 12.82
N GLY A 76 -5.94 -9.53 13.36
CA GLY A 76 -4.64 -10.10 13.02
C GLY A 76 -4.06 -9.58 11.71
N GLN A 77 -4.84 -8.86 10.89
CA GLN A 77 -4.47 -8.35 9.57
C GLN A 77 -4.31 -6.83 9.61
N ARG A 78 -3.47 -6.27 8.73
CA ARG A 78 -3.41 -4.82 8.50
C ARG A 78 -4.27 -4.44 7.29
N PRO A 79 -4.79 -3.19 7.25
CA PRO A 79 -5.50 -2.70 6.08
C PRO A 79 -4.65 -2.77 4.81
N GLY A 80 -5.26 -3.15 3.68
CA GLY A 80 -4.62 -3.13 2.37
C GLY A 80 -4.42 -1.71 1.81
N LEU A 81 -5.12 -0.72 2.37
CA LEU A 81 -4.97 0.69 2.05
C LEU A 81 -4.81 1.50 3.35
N TRP A 82 -3.67 2.13 3.50
CA TRP A 82 -3.43 3.08 4.59
C TRP A 82 -3.84 4.48 4.15
N GLY A 83 -4.63 5.18 4.98
CA GLY A 83 -5.03 6.57 4.77
C GLY A 83 -4.41 7.51 5.79
N GLY A 84 -3.86 8.62 5.32
CA GLY A 84 -3.36 9.73 6.12
C GLY A 84 -3.91 11.07 5.65
N ASP A 85 -3.60 12.14 6.40
CA ASP A 85 -4.02 13.50 6.11
C ASP A 85 -2.85 14.47 6.30
N LEU A 86 -2.70 15.41 5.37
CA LEU A 86 -1.70 16.48 5.49
C LEU A 86 -2.10 17.54 6.53
N MET A 87 -3.36 17.52 6.98
CA MET A 87 -3.90 18.28 8.09
C MET A 87 -3.72 19.82 8.00
N PHE A 88 -4.19 20.53 8.99
CA PHE A 88 -4.39 21.99 8.97
C PHE A 88 -3.98 22.72 10.24
N ASN A 89 -4.09 22.11 11.42
CA ASN A 89 -3.76 22.79 12.68
C ASN A 89 -2.23 22.82 12.92
N PRO A 90 -1.71 23.72 13.74
CA PRO A 90 -0.27 23.88 13.91
C PRO A 90 0.47 22.63 14.37
N ALA A 91 -0.14 21.85 15.27
CA ALA A 91 0.47 20.64 15.80
C ALA A 91 0.57 19.54 14.73
N ASP A 92 -0.47 19.37 13.92
CA ASP A 92 -0.48 18.37 12.86
C ASP A 92 0.41 18.77 11.69
N VAL A 93 0.43 20.04 11.32
CA VAL A 93 1.36 20.59 10.31
C VAL A 93 2.81 20.30 10.71
N ALA A 94 3.16 20.44 11.99
CA ALA A 94 4.47 20.09 12.53
C ALA A 94 4.77 18.58 12.45
N ASN A 95 3.75 17.73 12.37
CA ASN A 95 3.89 16.27 12.30
C ASN A 95 3.77 15.70 10.87
N ARG A 96 3.62 16.54 9.83
CA ARG A 96 3.50 16.07 8.43
C ARG A 96 4.61 15.11 8.01
N GLN A 97 5.85 15.33 8.46
CA GLN A 97 6.95 14.43 8.16
C GLN A 97 6.69 13.02 8.68
N ARG A 98 6.12 12.84 9.87
CA ARG A 98 5.76 11.52 10.41
C ARG A 98 4.69 10.82 9.57
N VAL A 99 3.73 11.58 9.03
CA VAL A 99 2.70 11.05 8.11
C VAL A 99 3.35 10.52 6.84
N ILE A 100 4.32 11.25 6.28
CA ILE A 100 5.06 10.82 5.07
C ILE A 100 5.94 9.61 5.34
N ASP A 101 6.64 9.56 6.46
CA ASP A 101 7.48 8.43 6.84
C ASP A 101 6.63 7.17 7.09
N GLN A 102 5.44 7.33 7.69
CA GLN A 102 4.47 6.24 7.83
C GLN A 102 3.94 5.77 6.47
N ALA A 103 3.60 6.69 5.56
CA ALA A 103 3.16 6.35 4.22
C ALA A 103 4.19 5.49 3.45
N LYS A 104 5.48 5.85 3.55
CA LYS A 104 6.58 5.04 2.99
C LYS A 104 6.66 3.67 3.65
N THR A 105 6.49 3.60 4.96
CA THR A 105 6.50 2.35 5.73
C THR A 105 5.35 1.44 5.33
N GLU A 106 4.14 1.97 5.20
CA GLU A 106 2.96 1.17 4.81
C GLU A 106 3.09 0.66 3.37
N TRP A 107 3.59 1.50 2.45
CA TRP A 107 3.91 1.08 1.09
C TRP A 107 4.94 -0.04 1.07
N ALA A 108 6.04 0.11 1.80
CA ALA A 108 7.09 -0.92 1.91
C ALA A 108 6.57 -2.23 2.52
N ASN A 109 5.51 -2.17 3.33
CA ASN A 109 4.85 -3.33 3.92
C ASN A 109 3.69 -3.89 3.07
N GLY A 110 3.46 -3.36 1.86
CA GLY A 110 2.48 -3.90 0.93
C GLY A 110 1.05 -3.35 1.08
N SER A 111 0.87 -2.18 1.70
CA SER A 111 -0.39 -1.44 1.64
C SER A 111 -0.33 -0.37 0.55
N LEU A 112 -1.44 -0.11 -0.13
CA LEU A 112 -1.62 1.10 -0.91
C LEU A 112 -1.64 2.32 0.02
N VAL A 113 -1.34 3.50 -0.54
CA VAL A 113 -1.26 4.76 0.21
C VAL A 113 -2.30 5.74 -0.31
N ALA A 114 -3.14 6.26 0.58
CA ALA A 114 -4.04 7.38 0.32
C ALA A 114 -3.68 8.58 1.18
N LEU A 115 -3.74 9.77 0.60
CA LEU A 115 -3.60 11.03 1.33
C LEU A 115 -4.79 11.95 1.03
N THR A 116 -5.46 12.35 2.09
CA THR A 116 -6.44 13.45 2.10
C THR A 116 -5.74 14.73 2.51
N TRP A 117 -6.34 15.86 2.21
CA TRP A 117 -5.86 17.14 2.73
C TRP A 117 -7.02 18.02 3.17
N HIS A 118 -7.24 18.08 4.46
CA HIS A 118 -8.02 19.14 5.07
C HIS A 118 -7.18 20.41 5.08
N VAL A 119 -7.47 21.32 4.18
CA VAL A 119 -6.59 22.46 3.88
C VAL A 119 -7.21 23.78 4.30
N CYS A 120 -6.40 24.67 4.89
CA CYS A 120 -6.82 26.01 5.24
C CYS A 120 -7.14 26.87 4.02
N PRO A 121 -8.13 27.77 4.09
CA PRO A 121 -8.46 28.67 2.97
C PRO A 121 -7.29 29.60 2.63
N PRO A 122 -7.16 30.04 1.38
CA PRO A 122 -6.10 30.96 0.96
C PRO A 122 -6.23 32.37 1.56
N THR A 123 -7.33 32.65 2.24
CA THR A 123 -7.55 33.89 3.01
C THR A 123 -6.90 33.86 4.41
N GLN A 124 -6.32 32.72 4.81
CA GLN A 124 -5.70 32.52 6.13
C GLN A 124 -4.26 32.06 6.01
N GLY A 125 -3.58 31.91 7.16
CA GLY A 125 -2.20 31.42 7.26
C GLY A 125 -2.01 29.95 6.87
N SER A 126 -0.78 29.45 7.02
CA SER A 126 -0.39 28.06 6.71
C SER A 126 -1.05 27.02 7.61
N SER A 127 -1.53 27.44 8.76
CA SER A 127 -2.34 26.65 9.68
C SER A 127 -3.58 27.42 10.11
N CYS A 128 -4.62 26.67 10.49
CA CYS A 128 -5.90 27.24 10.93
C CYS A 128 -6.58 26.27 11.92
N SER A 129 -7.73 26.70 12.47
CA SER A 129 -8.64 25.81 13.20
C SER A 129 -9.52 25.01 12.24
N PHE A 130 -10.16 23.95 12.72
CA PHE A 130 -11.21 23.29 11.96
C PHE A 130 -12.40 24.25 11.77
N ASP A 131 -13.05 24.66 12.89
CA ASP A 131 -14.11 25.66 12.85
C ASP A 131 -13.54 27.05 12.54
N GLY A 132 -14.13 27.70 11.55
CA GLY A 132 -13.68 29.01 11.05
C GLY A 132 -12.47 28.97 10.12
N GLY A 133 -11.84 27.81 9.96
CA GLY A 133 -10.73 27.55 9.04
C GLY A 133 -11.13 26.61 7.93
N VAL A 134 -10.85 25.31 8.06
CA VAL A 134 -11.28 24.30 7.08
C VAL A 134 -12.79 24.29 6.92
N LYS A 135 -13.50 24.23 8.03
CA LYS A 135 -14.96 24.40 8.12
C LYS A 135 -15.32 25.88 8.15
N SER A 136 -15.39 26.45 6.98
CA SER A 136 -15.74 27.87 6.78
C SER A 136 -16.33 28.10 5.39
N ARG A 137 -16.71 29.35 5.13
CA ARG A 137 -17.12 29.82 3.80
C ARG A 137 -16.33 31.07 3.45
N ILE A 138 -15.88 31.15 2.22
CA ILE A 138 -15.39 32.41 1.65
C ILE A 138 -16.49 33.00 0.76
N THR A 139 -16.45 34.29 0.50
CA THR A 139 -17.47 34.92 -0.36
C THR A 139 -17.34 34.46 -1.81
N ASN A 140 -18.41 34.55 -2.59
CA ASN A 140 -18.35 34.25 -4.03
C ASN A 140 -17.28 35.08 -4.75
N THR A 141 -17.11 36.35 -4.39
CA THR A 141 -16.09 37.24 -4.96
C THR A 141 -14.66 36.72 -4.61
N GLN A 142 -14.45 36.31 -3.35
CA GLN A 142 -13.17 35.71 -2.96
C GLN A 142 -12.91 34.41 -3.70
N PHE A 143 -13.93 33.55 -3.84
CA PHE A 143 -13.79 32.30 -4.59
C PHE A 143 -13.44 32.57 -6.05
N ASP A 144 -14.09 33.56 -6.69
CA ASP A 144 -13.76 33.99 -8.05
C ASP A 144 -12.31 34.44 -8.18
N GLN A 145 -11.78 35.13 -7.17
CA GLN A 145 -10.36 35.50 -7.11
C GLN A 145 -9.45 34.29 -6.91
N VAL A 146 -9.85 33.26 -6.14
CA VAL A 146 -9.05 32.04 -5.97
C VAL A 146 -8.86 31.30 -7.30
N ILE A 147 -9.90 31.26 -8.14
CA ILE A 147 -9.87 30.56 -9.43
C ILE A 147 -9.41 31.42 -10.61
N ALA A 148 -9.25 32.73 -10.42
CA ALA A 148 -8.77 33.64 -11.46
C ALA A 148 -7.24 33.78 -11.37
N ASP A 149 -6.54 33.41 -12.42
CA ASP A 149 -5.07 33.46 -12.47
C ASP A 149 -4.52 34.88 -12.26
N GLY A 150 -3.39 35.01 -11.58
CA GLY A 150 -2.72 36.26 -11.30
C GLY A 150 -3.30 37.11 -10.16
N THR A 151 -4.42 36.74 -9.57
CA THR A 151 -4.98 37.42 -8.41
C THR A 151 -4.21 37.11 -7.12
N ALA A 152 -4.37 37.95 -6.11
CA ALA A 152 -3.71 37.71 -4.80
C ALA A 152 -4.17 36.40 -4.15
N LEU A 153 -5.46 36.05 -4.23
CA LEU A 153 -5.98 34.80 -3.64
C LEU A 153 -5.60 33.57 -4.47
N ASN A 154 -5.49 33.65 -5.78
CA ASN A 154 -4.93 32.57 -6.60
C ASN A 154 -3.46 32.33 -6.28
N THR A 155 -2.68 33.39 -6.13
CA THR A 155 -1.28 33.30 -5.71
C THR A 155 -1.16 32.71 -4.30
N ALA A 156 -2.05 33.09 -3.38
CA ALA A 156 -2.08 32.52 -2.03
C ALA A 156 -2.45 31.03 -2.05
N TRP A 157 -3.38 30.62 -2.92
CA TRP A 157 -3.71 29.19 -3.13
C TRP A 157 -2.50 28.40 -3.65
N LYS A 158 -1.82 28.90 -4.68
CA LYS A 158 -0.62 28.25 -5.23
C LYS A 158 0.50 28.13 -4.17
N ARG A 159 0.71 29.13 -3.33
CA ARG A 159 1.64 29.04 -2.18
C ARG A 159 1.21 27.99 -1.16
N ARG A 160 -0.11 27.83 -0.93
CA ARG A 160 -0.62 26.76 -0.08
C ARG A 160 -0.29 25.39 -0.66
N LEU A 161 -0.41 25.21 -1.96
CA LEU A 161 -0.02 23.97 -2.64
C LEU A 161 1.49 23.72 -2.51
N ASP A 162 2.32 24.77 -2.60
CA ASP A 162 3.77 24.65 -2.43
C ASP A 162 4.18 24.11 -1.06
N GLU A 163 3.37 24.29 -0.01
CA GLU A 163 3.62 23.72 1.31
C GLU A 163 3.54 22.19 1.32
N ALA A 164 2.74 21.58 0.45
CA ALA A 164 2.62 20.13 0.33
C ALA A 164 3.68 19.51 -0.60
N VAL A 165 4.22 20.28 -1.54
CA VAL A 165 5.14 19.79 -2.57
C VAL A 165 6.34 19.04 -1.98
N PRO A 166 7.07 19.52 -0.95
CA PRO A 166 8.23 18.81 -0.39
C PRO A 166 7.88 17.43 0.18
N TYR A 167 6.70 17.27 0.73
CA TYR A 167 6.20 16.02 1.30
C TYR A 167 5.79 15.02 0.21
N LEU A 168 5.03 15.49 -0.78
CA LEU A 168 4.61 14.69 -1.92
C LEU A 168 5.78 14.28 -2.81
N GLN A 169 6.81 15.15 -2.93
CA GLN A 169 8.05 14.84 -3.65
C GLN A 169 8.82 13.70 -2.97
N GLN A 170 8.90 13.67 -1.63
CA GLN A 170 9.52 12.56 -0.92
C GLN A 170 8.85 11.21 -1.21
N LEU A 171 7.53 11.17 -1.37
CA LEU A 171 6.81 9.96 -1.75
C LEU A 171 7.11 9.57 -3.20
N LYS A 172 7.18 10.55 -4.10
CA LYS A 172 7.59 10.33 -5.48
C LYS A 172 9.00 9.74 -5.57
N ASP A 173 9.97 10.34 -4.86
CA ASP A 173 11.36 9.92 -4.85
C ASP A 173 11.54 8.50 -4.26
N ALA A 174 10.65 8.13 -3.33
CA ALA A 174 10.56 6.78 -2.79
C ALA A 174 9.78 5.78 -3.68
N GLY A 175 9.29 6.22 -4.84
CA GLY A 175 8.51 5.37 -5.75
C GLY A 175 7.15 4.96 -5.21
N VAL A 176 6.54 5.79 -4.37
CA VAL A 176 5.22 5.56 -3.76
C VAL A 176 4.13 6.27 -4.57
N PRO A 177 3.27 5.55 -5.29
CA PRO A 177 2.04 6.11 -5.85
C PRO A 177 1.07 6.46 -4.73
N VAL A 178 0.42 7.61 -4.84
CA VAL A 178 -0.47 8.14 -3.81
C VAL A 178 -1.88 8.36 -4.37
N LEU A 179 -2.87 7.68 -3.82
CA LEU A 179 -4.27 8.00 -4.02
C LEU A 179 -4.54 9.35 -3.32
N PHE A 180 -4.34 10.44 -4.06
CA PHE A 180 -4.42 11.80 -3.53
C PHE A 180 -5.82 12.35 -3.69
N ARG A 181 -6.44 12.68 -2.57
CA ARG A 181 -7.83 13.16 -2.48
C ARG A 181 -7.89 14.59 -1.91
N PRO A 182 -7.46 15.61 -2.67
CA PRO A 182 -7.61 17.00 -2.28
C PRO A 182 -9.05 17.47 -2.49
N LEU A 183 -9.47 18.49 -1.77
CA LEU A 183 -10.74 19.18 -2.00
C LEU A 183 -11.94 18.21 -2.03
N HIS A 184 -11.97 17.26 -1.11
CA HIS A 184 -13.03 16.24 -1.01
C HIS A 184 -14.41 16.85 -0.65
N GLU A 185 -15.46 16.05 -0.81
CA GLU A 185 -16.85 16.45 -0.53
C GLU A 185 -17.23 17.77 -1.20
N MET A 186 -16.91 17.90 -2.50
CA MET A 186 -17.03 19.15 -3.24
C MET A 186 -18.47 19.65 -3.37
N ASN A 187 -19.45 18.76 -3.21
CA ASN A 187 -20.90 19.11 -3.21
C ASN A 187 -21.39 19.65 -1.87
N GLU A 188 -20.56 19.60 -0.82
CA GLU A 188 -20.90 20.07 0.51
C GLU A 188 -20.61 21.55 0.72
N THR A 189 -21.23 22.11 1.76
CA THR A 189 -21.07 23.53 2.12
C THR A 189 -20.40 23.74 3.47
N TRP A 190 -20.00 22.66 4.16
CA TRP A 190 -19.30 22.76 5.43
C TRP A 190 -17.85 23.24 5.27
N ASN A 191 -17.22 22.93 4.13
CA ASN A 191 -15.84 23.30 3.82
C ASN A 191 -15.78 24.54 2.91
N TRP A 192 -14.64 25.24 2.89
CA TRP A 192 -14.48 26.48 2.16
C TRP A 192 -14.40 26.30 0.63
N TRP A 193 -14.06 25.09 0.14
CA TRP A 193 -13.87 24.81 -1.30
C TRP A 193 -15.10 24.22 -1.97
N GLY A 194 -16.06 23.71 -1.21
CA GLY A 194 -17.25 23.02 -1.74
C GLY A 194 -18.45 23.94 -1.94
N GLY A 195 -19.49 23.42 -2.58
CA GLY A 195 -20.77 24.09 -2.74
C GLY A 195 -20.79 25.25 -3.74
N TYR A 196 -19.73 25.46 -4.53
CA TYR A 196 -19.69 26.50 -5.57
C TYR A 196 -19.92 25.94 -7.00
N GLY A 197 -20.37 24.68 -7.12
CA GLY A 197 -20.68 24.05 -8.39
C GLY A 197 -19.46 23.97 -9.31
N ALA A 198 -19.61 24.40 -10.57
CA ALA A 198 -18.53 24.38 -11.56
C ALA A 198 -17.27 25.18 -11.13
N LYS A 199 -17.39 26.14 -10.22
CA LYS A 199 -16.23 26.86 -9.69
C LYS A 199 -15.39 25.97 -8.78
N SER A 200 -16.02 25.12 -7.95
CA SER A 200 -15.29 24.08 -7.18
C SER A 200 -14.55 23.12 -8.11
N ALA A 201 -15.19 22.67 -9.20
CA ALA A 201 -14.54 21.86 -10.22
C ALA A 201 -13.33 22.59 -10.85
N LYS A 202 -13.45 23.91 -11.12
CA LYS A 202 -12.33 24.72 -11.62
C LYS A 202 -11.17 24.82 -10.64
N LEU A 203 -11.46 24.93 -9.33
CA LEU A 203 -10.43 24.93 -8.30
C LEU A 203 -9.67 23.58 -8.27
N TYR A 204 -10.38 22.47 -8.46
CA TYR A 204 -9.73 21.15 -8.57
C TYR A 204 -8.81 21.07 -9.79
N GLN A 205 -9.24 21.58 -10.95
CA GLN A 205 -8.41 21.64 -12.16
C GLN A 205 -7.11 22.44 -11.92
N ILE A 206 -7.22 23.63 -11.30
CA ILE A 206 -6.06 24.48 -10.97
C ILE A 206 -5.11 23.74 -10.03
N THR A 207 -5.64 23.03 -9.02
CA THR A 207 -4.86 22.25 -8.08
C THR A 207 -4.11 21.11 -8.78
N HIS A 208 -4.81 20.38 -9.65
CA HIS A 208 -4.24 19.32 -10.47
C HIS A 208 -3.09 19.87 -11.33
N ASP A 209 -3.36 20.85 -12.17
CA ASP A 209 -2.41 21.38 -13.14
C ASP A 209 -1.16 21.96 -12.45
N TYR A 210 -1.37 22.64 -11.32
CA TYR A 210 -0.26 23.20 -10.54
C TYR A 210 0.67 22.12 -9.98
N LEU A 211 0.13 21.08 -9.35
CA LEU A 211 0.93 20.01 -8.76
C LEU A 211 1.57 19.11 -9.84
N VAL A 212 0.90 18.89 -10.97
CA VAL A 212 1.47 18.23 -12.14
C VAL A 212 2.65 19.04 -12.72
N ALA A 213 2.52 20.37 -12.82
CA ALA A 213 3.60 21.25 -13.25
C ALA A 213 4.80 21.26 -12.29
N LYS A 214 4.62 20.92 -11.00
CA LYS A 214 5.72 20.66 -10.05
C LYS A 214 6.38 19.30 -10.25
N GLY A 215 5.92 18.52 -11.22
CA GLY A 215 6.51 17.22 -11.56
C GLY A 215 6.03 16.06 -10.68
N LEU A 216 4.96 16.20 -9.90
CA LEU A 216 4.42 15.17 -9.02
C LEU A 216 3.65 14.09 -9.80
N SER A 217 4.36 13.26 -10.55
CA SER A 217 3.80 12.24 -11.46
C SER A 217 3.28 10.99 -10.74
N ASN A 218 3.55 10.86 -9.44
CA ASN A 218 3.11 9.73 -8.60
C ASN A 218 1.69 9.89 -8.03
N LEU A 219 1.05 11.06 -8.23
CA LEU A 219 -0.29 11.31 -7.71
C LEU A 219 -1.37 10.65 -8.58
N ILE A 220 -2.21 9.84 -7.96
CA ILE A 220 -3.44 9.27 -8.50
C ILE A 220 -4.57 10.17 -8.02
N TRP A 221 -5.21 10.87 -8.94
CA TRP A 221 -6.17 11.92 -8.65
C TRP A 221 -7.54 11.33 -8.30
N VAL A 222 -7.91 11.42 -7.03
CA VAL A 222 -9.19 10.94 -6.51
C VAL A 222 -10.14 12.11 -6.36
N TRP A 223 -11.14 12.18 -7.25
CA TRP A 223 -12.24 13.13 -7.13
C TRP A 223 -13.32 12.59 -6.20
N ASN A 224 -13.95 13.46 -5.41
CA ASN A 224 -14.81 13.03 -4.33
C ASN A 224 -16.03 13.93 -4.13
N VAL A 225 -17.16 13.29 -3.83
CA VAL A 225 -18.41 13.89 -3.37
C VAL A 225 -18.96 13.13 -2.16
N GLN A 226 -19.84 13.77 -1.41
CA GLN A 226 -20.57 13.14 -0.30
C GLN A 226 -21.97 12.69 -0.75
N ASP A 227 -22.54 11.69 -0.11
CA ASP A 227 -23.86 11.08 -0.37
C ASP A 227 -25.04 11.98 0.03
N ASN A 228 -24.86 13.30 -0.08
CA ASN A 228 -25.87 14.31 0.18
C ASN A 228 -27.10 14.09 -0.71
N PRO A 229 -28.33 14.02 -0.13
CA PRO A 229 -29.57 13.82 -0.87
C PRO A 229 -29.88 14.91 -1.91
N ALA A 230 -29.28 16.10 -1.79
CA ALA A 230 -29.44 17.17 -2.77
C ALA A 230 -28.91 16.80 -4.17
N GLY A 231 -28.01 15.81 -4.26
CA GLY A 231 -27.47 15.33 -5.54
C GLY A 231 -26.63 16.36 -6.27
N GLY A 232 -26.76 16.40 -7.61
CA GLY A 232 -26.08 17.41 -8.44
C GLY A 232 -24.58 17.20 -8.59
N TRP A 233 -24.08 16.00 -8.33
CA TRP A 233 -22.64 15.67 -8.26
C TRP A 233 -21.88 15.98 -9.54
N SER A 234 -22.50 15.76 -10.72
CA SER A 234 -21.88 16.03 -12.02
C SER A 234 -21.47 17.50 -12.21
N THR A 235 -22.13 18.43 -11.53
CA THR A 235 -21.78 19.86 -11.58
C THR A 235 -20.38 20.14 -10.99
N TYR A 236 -19.93 19.29 -10.09
CA TYR A 236 -18.63 19.38 -9.41
C TYR A 236 -17.54 18.57 -10.09
N TYR A 237 -17.87 17.80 -11.14
CA TYR A 237 -16.91 16.95 -11.83
C TYR A 237 -15.97 17.77 -12.71
N PRO A 238 -14.65 17.74 -12.46
CA PRO A 238 -13.69 18.61 -13.16
C PRO A 238 -13.38 18.15 -14.59
N GLY A 239 -13.90 17.00 -14.99
CA GLY A 239 -13.61 16.39 -16.28
C GLY A 239 -12.69 15.18 -16.20
N SER A 240 -12.85 14.27 -17.17
CA SER A 240 -12.20 12.96 -17.15
C SER A 240 -10.67 13.02 -17.18
N SER A 241 -10.07 14.04 -17.77
CA SER A 241 -8.62 14.23 -17.85
C SER A 241 -7.96 14.60 -16.51
N TYR A 242 -8.76 15.05 -15.54
CA TYR A 242 -8.30 15.48 -14.22
C TYR A 242 -8.50 14.45 -13.12
N VAL A 243 -9.15 13.33 -13.43
CA VAL A 243 -9.59 12.34 -12.44
C VAL A 243 -9.13 10.95 -12.84
N ASP A 244 -8.51 10.23 -11.93
CA ASP A 244 -8.12 8.83 -12.11
C ASP A 244 -9.10 7.87 -11.42
N VAL A 245 -9.62 8.26 -10.24
CA VAL A 245 -10.57 7.50 -9.43
C VAL A 245 -11.73 8.41 -9.04
N VAL A 246 -12.96 7.92 -9.16
CA VAL A 246 -14.17 8.62 -8.72
C VAL A 246 -14.61 8.04 -7.38
N SER A 247 -14.85 8.89 -6.39
CA SER A 247 -15.16 8.40 -5.04
C SER A 247 -16.36 9.10 -4.41
N LEU A 248 -16.95 8.39 -3.44
CA LEU A 248 -18.08 8.83 -2.62
C LEU A 248 -17.70 8.71 -1.15
N ASP A 249 -18.10 9.70 -0.34
CA ASP A 249 -18.09 9.61 1.11
C ASP A 249 -19.51 9.37 1.61
N ALA A 250 -19.69 8.33 2.43
CA ALA A 250 -20.99 7.89 2.90
C ALA A 250 -21.19 8.32 4.37
N TRP A 251 -21.83 9.48 4.56
CA TRP A 251 -22.07 10.07 5.86
C TRP A 251 -23.55 10.32 6.19
N TYR A 252 -24.37 10.64 5.17
CA TYR A 252 -25.81 10.77 5.35
C TYR A 252 -26.50 9.42 5.53
N LYS A 253 -25.88 8.36 4.99
CA LYS A 253 -26.34 6.97 5.07
C LYS A 253 -25.21 6.10 5.63
N SER A 254 -25.58 4.99 6.29
CA SER A 254 -24.57 4.02 6.74
C SER A 254 -23.79 3.40 5.58
N TYR A 255 -24.43 3.27 4.42
CA TYR A 255 -23.87 2.72 3.18
C TYR A 255 -24.42 3.49 1.98
N PRO A 256 -23.68 3.58 0.88
CA PRO A 256 -24.19 4.11 -0.38
C PRO A 256 -25.43 3.36 -0.82
N SER A 257 -26.48 4.10 -1.20
CA SER A 257 -27.68 3.48 -1.78
C SER A 257 -27.38 2.94 -3.19
N SER A 258 -28.28 2.12 -3.74
CA SER A 258 -28.18 1.68 -5.13
C SER A 258 -28.20 2.85 -6.12
N GLY A 259 -28.94 3.93 -5.81
CA GLY A 259 -28.97 5.16 -6.62
C GLY A 259 -27.63 5.90 -6.58
N ASP A 260 -27.00 6.04 -5.41
CA ASP A 260 -25.66 6.63 -5.26
C ASP A 260 -24.63 5.84 -6.08
N TYR A 261 -24.68 4.52 -5.95
CA TYR A 261 -23.80 3.62 -6.67
C TYR A 261 -23.93 3.75 -8.19
N GLN A 262 -25.15 3.78 -8.71
CA GLN A 262 -25.41 3.95 -10.14
C GLN A 262 -24.93 5.34 -10.64
N GLN A 263 -25.16 6.39 -9.86
CA GLN A 263 -24.73 7.74 -10.22
C GLN A 263 -23.21 7.88 -10.25
N ILE A 264 -22.49 7.32 -9.27
CA ILE A 264 -21.03 7.29 -9.26
C ILE A 264 -20.48 6.49 -10.45
N GLN A 265 -21.08 5.36 -10.80
CA GLN A 265 -20.69 4.58 -11.98
C GLN A 265 -20.89 5.36 -13.28
N SER A 266 -22.00 6.11 -13.39
CA SER A 266 -22.29 6.93 -14.55
C SER A 266 -21.24 8.04 -14.75
N ILE A 267 -20.81 8.70 -13.66
CA ILE A 267 -19.77 9.75 -13.70
C ILE A 267 -18.40 9.13 -14.02
N ALA A 268 -18.10 7.99 -13.43
CA ALA A 268 -16.79 7.34 -13.54
C ALA A 268 -16.55 6.70 -14.93
N GLY A 269 -17.60 6.20 -15.57
CA GLY A 269 -17.45 5.39 -16.78
C GLY A 269 -16.64 4.12 -16.48
N SER A 270 -15.47 3.96 -17.13
CA SER A 270 -14.57 2.82 -16.94
C SER A 270 -13.57 3.00 -15.80
N LYS A 271 -13.46 4.18 -15.18
CA LYS A 271 -12.52 4.43 -14.10
C LYS A 271 -12.86 3.63 -12.84
N PRO A 272 -11.87 3.29 -12.00
CA PRO A 272 -12.12 2.75 -10.66
C PRO A 272 -13.02 3.67 -9.84
N ILE A 273 -13.90 3.05 -9.03
CA ILE A 273 -14.74 3.79 -8.08
C ILE A 273 -14.44 3.34 -6.65
N ALA A 274 -14.64 4.23 -5.68
CA ALA A 274 -14.30 3.95 -4.29
C ALA A 274 -15.29 4.59 -3.30
N ILE A 275 -15.37 3.99 -2.11
CA ILE A 275 -15.97 4.64 -0.94
C ILE A 275 -14.79 5.21 -0.15
N ALA A 276 -14.53 6.53 -0.30
CA ALA A 276 -13.31 7.12 0.22
C ALA A 276 -13.40 7.59 1.67
N GLU A 277 -14.61 7.67 2.22
CA GLU A 277 -14.87 7.77 3.65
C GLU A 277 -16.20 7.12 4.01
N MET A 278 -16.21 6.40 5.12
CA MET A 278 -17.43 5.88 5.74
C MET A 278 -17.19 5.54 7.21
N GLY A 279 -18.27 5.50 7.98
CA GLY A 279 -18.21 5.12 9.41
C GLY A 279 -18.33 3.63 9.64
N LYS A 280 -19.23 2.95 8.92
CA LYS A 280 -19.48 1.51 9.09
C LYS A 280 -18.63 0.68 8.12
N VAL A 281 -18.05 -0.41 8.62
CA VAL A 281 -17.40 -1.41 7.75
C VAL A 281 -18.43 -2.04 6.80
N PRO A 282 -18.08 -2.27 5.51
CA PRO A 282 -18.97 -2.93 4.56
C PRO A 282 -19.45 -4.30 5.06
N ASP A 283 -20.75 -4.53 4.99
CA ASP A 283 -21.33 -5.84 5.24
C ASP A 283 -21.41 -6.70 3.96
N ALA A 284 -21.79 -7.95 4.12
CA ALA A 284 -21.93 -8.90 3.00
C ALA A 284 -22.96 -8.44 1.96
N ALA A 285 -24.01 -7.73 2.39
CA ALA A 285 -25.06 -7.24 1.49
C ALA A 285 -24.52 -6.11 0.60
N LEU A 286 -23.78 -5.14 1.15
CA LEU A 286 -23.12 -4.10 0.39
C LEU A 286 -22.10 -4.70 -0.59
N LEU A 287 -21.23 -5.58 -0.08
CA LEU A 287 -20.18 -6.21 -0.89
C LEU A 287 -20.73 -7.01 -2.09
N SER A 288 -21.92 -7.65 -1.92
CA SER A 288 -22.54 -8.43 -2.99
C SER A 288 -23.33 -7.58 -3.98
N SER A 289 -24.07 -6.56 -3.49
CA SER A 289 -24.96 -5.74 -4.32
C SER A 289 -24.25 -4.62 -5.09
N GLN A 290 -23.08 -4.17 -4.59
CA GLN A 290 -22.32 -3.07 -5.17
C GLN A 290 -20.85 -3.49 -5.45
N PRO A 291 -20.63 -4.46 -6.33
CA PRO A 291 -19.33 -5.12 -6.47
C PRO A 291 -18.23 -4.29 -7.14
N ARG A 292 -18.54 -3.15 -7.77
CA ARG A 292 -17.55 -2.32 -8.50
C ARG A 292 -16.66 -1.45 -7.62
N TRP A 293 -16.95 -1.29 -6.33
CA TRP A 293 -16.05 -0.55 -5.44
C TRP A 293 -14.68 -1.20 -5.38
N SER A 294 -13.62 -0.45 -5.74
CA SER A 294 -12.23 -0.94 -5.75
C SER A 294 -11.60 -0.88 -4.36
N TYR A 295 -11.98 0.09 -3.54
CA TYR A 295 -11.60 0.16 -2.13
C TYR A 295 -12.70 0.84 -1.29
N PHE A 296 -12.66 0.59 0.01
CA PHE A 296 -13.36 1.37 1.02
C PHE A 296 -12.37 1.95 2.03
N MET A 297 -12.72 3.03 2.72
CA MET A 297 -11.91 3.68 3.74
C MET A 297 -12.76 3.97 4.97
N ILE A 298 -12.43 3.34 6.10
CA ILE A 298 -13.08 3.65 7.37
C ILE A 298 -12.40 4.85 8.00
N TRP A 299 -13.20 5.84 8.38
CA TRP A 299 -12.70 7.03 9.05
C TRP A 299 -12.22 6.70 10.45
N SER A 300 -11.06 7.16 10.81
CA SER A 300 -10.30 7.00 12.06
C SER A 300 -11.10 6.48 13.27
N GLU A 301 -11.67 7.40 14.02
CA GLU A 301 -12.42 7.11 15.25
C GLU A 301 -13.72 6.31 15.03
N GLN A 302 -14.25 6.33 13.81
CA GLN A 302 -15.45 5.56 13.46
C GLN A 302 -15.20 4.05 13.42
N LEU A 303 -13.93 3.62 13.33
CA LEU A 303 -13.61 2.20 13.33
C LEU A 303 -14.26 1.47 14.53
N GLN A 304 -14.08 2.01 15.71
CA GLN A 304 -14.68 1.45 16.95
C GLN A 304 -15.91 2.25 17.41
N GLY A 305 -16.07 3.48 16.96
CA GLY A 305 -17.24 4.31 17.29
C GLY A 305 -18.54 3.83 16.63
N SER A 306 -18.43 3.23 15.44
CA SER A 306 -19.57 2.78 14.64
C SER A 306 -19.63 1.27 14.44
N ASN A 307 -18.61 0.50 14.88
CA ASN A 307 -18.52 -0.93 14.60
C ASN A 307 -18.10 -1.74 15.83
N THR A 308 -18.66 -2.93 15.97
CA THR A 308 -18.18 -3.93 16.92
C THR A 308 -16.98 -4.68 16.34
N ASN A 309 -16.16 -5.27 17.21
CA ASN A 309 -15.04 -6.12 16.77
C ASN A 309 -15.51 -7.27 15.86
N ALA A 310 -16.66 -7.86 16.14
CA ALA A 310 -17.24 -8.92 15.32
C ALA A 310 -17.59 -8.44 13.89
N GLN A 311 -18.10 -7.22 13.74
CA GLN A 311 -18.37 -6.63 12.42
C GLN A 311 -17.07 -6.37 11.66
N ILE A 312 -16.06 -5.81 12.33
CA ILE A 312 -14.74 -5.58 11.72
C ILE A 312 -14.16 -6.92 11.24
N GLN A 313 -14.18 -7.96 12.08
CA GLN A 313 -13.70 -9.30 11.74
C GLN A 313 -14.50 -9.90 10.56
N ALA A 314 -15.82 -9.81 10.57
CA ALA A 314 -16.66 -10.33 9.49
C ALA A 314 -16.34 -9.69 8.13
N THR A 315 -16.03 -8.39 8.12
CA THR A 315 -15.61 -7.69 6.90
C THR A 315 -14.23 -8.13 6.45
N TYR A 316 -13.23 -8.09 7.33
CA TYR A 316 -11.83 -8.40 6.99
C TYR A 316 -11.61 -9.88 6.63
N PHE A 317 -12.44 -10.80 7.12
CA PHE A 317 -12.38 -12.23 6.77
C PHE A 317 -13.29 -12.62 5.58
N SER A 318 -13.96 -11.64 4.98
CA SER A 318 -14.67 -11.88 3.72
C SER A 318 -13.68 -12.18 2.60
N SER A 319 -13.92 -13.22 1.81
CA SER A 319 -13.10 -13.59 0.65
C SER A 319 -13.01 -12.51 -0.45
N ARG A 320 -13.85 -11.49 -0.36
CA ARG A 320 -13.83 -10.35 -1.28
C ARG A 320 -12.95 -9.20 -0.80
N VAL A 321 -12.58 -9.16 0.47
CA VAL A 321 -11.86 -8.04 1.08
C VAL A 321 -10.38 -8.35 1.12
N LEU A 322 -9.59 -7.45 0.58
CA LEU A 322 -8.14 -7.59 0.48
C LEU A 322 -7.44 -6.73 1.53
N SER A 323 -6.60 -7.37 2.32
CA SER A 323 -5.76 -6.80 3.37
C SER A 323 -4.33 -6.61 2.89
N GLN A 324 -3.47 -6.05 3.75
CA GLN A 324 -2.03 -5.94 3.50
C GLN A 324 -1.42 -7.33 3.22
N GLY A 325 -0.61 -7.42 2.16
CA GLY A 325 0.01 -8.67 1.72
C GLY A 325 -0.83 -9.49 0.73
N GLU A 326 -2.10 -9.12 0.50
CA GLU A 326 -2.96 -9.75 -0.51
C GLU A 326 -3.06 -8.92 -1.81
N ILE A 327 -2.33 -7.80 -1.88
CA ILE A 327 -2.32 -6.88 -3.01
C ILE A 327 -1.17 -7.23 -3.94
N SER A 328 -1.48 -7.49 -5.22
CA SER A 328 -0.49 -7.81 -6.26
C SER A 328 -0.58 -6.80 -7.41
N LEU A 329 0.33 -5.85 -7.47
CA LEU A 329 0.35 -4.83 -8.51
C LEU A 329 0.85 -5.40 -9.85
N PRO A 330 0.13 -5.20 -10.98
CA PRO A 330 0.58 -5.65 -12.30
C PRO A 330 1.82 -4.88 -12.75
N GLY A 331 2.83 -5.57 -13.30
CA GLY A 331 4.05 -4.96 -13.84
C GLY A 331 5.04 -4.37 -12.81
N GLY A 332 4.65 -4.14 -11.57
CA GLY A 332 5.50 -4.32 -10.41
C GLY A 332 5.51 -5.81 -10.24
N GLY A 333 6.66 -6.46 -10.34
CA GLY A 333 6.65 -7.89 -10.25
C GLY A 333 5.76 -8.30 -9.09
N GLY A 334 4.53 -8.73 -9.37
CA GLY A 334 3.69 -9.42 -8.44
C GLY A 334 4.56 -10.55 -7.98
N THR A 335 5.07 -10.45 -6.76
CA THR A 335 5.89 -11.49 -6.25
C THR A 335 4.97 -12.68 -5.99
N THR A 336 4.78 -13.51 -6.99
CA THR A 336 4.87 -14.90 -6.65
C THR A 336 6.26 -15.03 -6.07
N SER A 337 6.40 -14.93 -4.75
CA SER A 337 7.68 -15.21 -4.14
C SER A 337 7.98 -16.67 -4.47
N LEU A 338 9.04 -16.90 -5.22
CA LEU A 338 9.46 -18.24 -5.56
C LEU A 338 10.28 -18.77 -4.42
N THR A 339 9.85 -19.87 -3.82
CA THR A 339 10.58 -20.46 -2.70
C THR A 339 11.15 -21.82 -3.08
N GLY A 340 12.46 -21.97 -2.92
CA GLY A 340 13.20 -23.18 -3.25
C GLY A 340 14.69 -22.90 -3.40
N ALA A 341 15.38 -23.76 -4.12
CA ALA A 341 16.81 -23.61 -4.38
C ALA A 341 17.06 -22.59 -5.50
N ILE A 342 18.06 -21.71 -5.34
CA ILE A 342 18.64 -20.94 -6.43
C ILE A 342 19.86 -21.73 -6.92
N THR A 343 19.85 -22.13 -8.19
CA THR A 343 20.95 -22.92 -8.78
C THR A 343 21.82 -22.06 -9.69
N GLY A 344 23.10 -22.39 -9.77
CA GLY A 344 24.05 -21.63 -10.57
C GLY A 344 25.19 -22.49 -11.13
N LEU A 345 26.38 -21.93 -11.20
CA LEU A 345 27.57 -22.53 -11.81
C LEU A 345 27.79 -23.98 -11.36
N GLY A 346 28.01 -24.89 -12.32
CA GLY A 346 28.23 -26.31 -12.06
C GLY A 346 27.02 -27.06 -11.50
N GLY A 347 25.81 -26.52 -11.64
CA GLY A 347 24.59 -27.11 -11.07
C GLY A 347 24.55 -27.06 -9.54
N LYS A 348 25.36 -26.20 -8.91
CA LYS A 348 25.41 -25.99 -7.47
C LYS A 348 24.33 -25.02 -6.99
N CYS A 349 24.01 -25.09 -5.70
CA CYS A 349 23.01 -24.24 -5.06
C CYS A 349 23.65 -23.10 -4.26
N VAL A 350 22.93 -21.97 -4.21
CA VAL A 350 23.23 -20.88 -3.26
C VAL A 350 22.94 -21.39 -1.84
N ASP A 351 23.90 -21.27 -0.95
CA ASP A 351 23.91 -21.95 0.33
C ASP A 351 24.35 -21.00 1.45
N ALA A 352 23.61 -21.00 2.55
CA ALA A 352 24.02 -20.36 3.80
C ALA A 352 25.01 -21.28 4.51
N GLN A 353 26.27 -20.89 4.59
CA GLN A 353 27.39 -21.71 5.10
C GLN A 353 27.05 -22.36 6.46
N ALA A 354 27.25 -23.67 6.54
CA ALA A 354 27.02 -24.48 7.75
C ALA A 354 25.57 -24.35 8.31
N SER A 355 24.58 -24.05 7.48
CA SER A 355 23.19 -23.75 7.88
C SER A 355 23.10 -22.64 8.93
N GLY A 356 24.04 -21.70 8.91
CA GLY A 356 24.08 -20.58 9.85
C GLY A 356 22.84 -19.66 9.67
N THR A 357 22.34 -19.11 10.79
CA THR A 357 21.16 -18.27 10.85
C THR A 357 21.45 -16.88 11.45
N THR A 358 22.71 -16.57 11.75
CA THR A 358 23.13 -15.31 12.35
C THR A 358 23.54 -14.28 11.31
N ASP A 359 23.49 -12.98 11.69
CA ASP A 359 24.06 -11.92 10.87
C ASP A 359 25.54 -12.18 10.59
N GLY A 360 25.95 -11.95 9.34
CA GLY A 360 27.30 -12.22 8.89
C GLY A 360 27.55 -13.66 8.41
N THR A 361 26.56 -14.57 8.49
CA THR A 361 26.69 -15.91 7.91
C THR A 361 27.04 -15.80 6.43
N ALA A 362 28.12 -16.44 6.03
CA ALA A 362 28.60 -16.43 4.66
C ALA A 362 27.61 -17.08 3.69
N VAL A 363 27.50 -16.56 2.49
CA VAL A 363 26.77 -17.21 1.40
C VAL A 363 27.76 -17.71 0.35
N GLN A 364 27.54 -18.94 -0.10
CA GLN A 364 28.47 -19.71 -0.93
C GLN A 364 27.74 -20.53 -2.00
N LEU A 365 28.47 -21.12 -2.92
CA LEU A 365 28.03 -22.27 -3.72
C LEU A 365 28.31 -23.57 -2.96
N TYR A 366 27.35 -24.49 -3.01
CA TYR A 366 27.55 -25.84 -2.43
C TYR A 366 26.75 -26.87 -3.24
N THR A 367 27.16 -28.14 -3.13
CA THR A 367 26.38 -29.25 -3.74
C THR A 367 24.93 -29.16 -3.29
N CYS A 368 24.00 -29.20 -4.24
CA CYS A 368 22.58 -29.11 -3.93
C CYS A 368 22.12 -30.27 -3.05
N ALA A 369 21.43 -29.93 -1.98
CA ALA A 369 20.78 -30.85 -1.05
C ALA A 369 19.42 -30.31 -0.67
N THR A 370 18.53 -31.18 -0.22
CA THR A 370 17.25 -30.74 0.37
C THR A 370 17.51 -30.24 1.79
N GLY A 371 17.55 -28.93 1.99
CA GLY A 371 17.83 -28.37 3.31
C GLY A 371 17.56 -26.87 3.42
N VAL A 372 17.41 -26.43 4.67
CA VAL A 372 17.05 -25.04 5.01
C VAL A 372 18.11 -24.02 4.60
N ALA A 373 19.38 -24.44 4.50
CA ALA A 373 20.50 -23.59 4.08
C ALA A 373 20.40 -23.15 2.62
N GLN A 374 19.73 -23.94 1.79
CA GLN A 374 19.62 -23.76 0.34
C GLN A 374 18.21 -23.39 -0.12
N THR A 375 17.30 -23.19 0.84
CA THR A 375 15.94 -22.71 0.56
C THR A 375 15.95 -21.19 0.61
N TRP A 376 15.56 -20.57 -0.49
CA TRP A 376 15.52 -19.13 -0.66
C TRP A 376 14.15 -18.70 -1.17
N THR A 377 13.62 -17.64 -0.60
CA THR A 377 12.45 -16.94 -1.11
C THR A 377 12.93 -15.74 -1.92
N VAL A 378 12.76 -15.80 -3.23
CA VAL A 378 13.05 -14.69 -4.15
C VAL A 378 11.79 -13.83 -4.22
N ASN A 379 11.78 -12.69 -3.59
CA ASN A 379 10.70 -11.73 -3.66
C ASN A 379 10.86 -10.88 -4.93
N ALA A 380 9.79 -10.72 -5.71
CA ALA A 380 9.81 -10.06 -7.01
C ALA A 380 10.73 -10.71 -8.07
N PRO A 381 10.51 -11.98 -8.44
CA PRO A 381 11.34 -12.66 -9.43
C PRO A 381 11.32 -12.05 -10.84
N ALA A 382 10.38 -11.14 -11.11
CA ALA A 382 10.31 -10.36 -12.35
C ALA A 382 10.61 -8.85 -12.14
N GLY A 383 11.19 -8.47 -11.01
CA GLY A 383 11.46 -7.08 -10.65
C GLY A 383 12.62 -6.94 -9.67
N THR A 384 12.60 -5.89 -8.86
CA THR A 384 13.56 -5.68 -7.77
C THR A 384 12.93 -6.04 -6.43
N GLY A 385 13.58 -6.88 -5.66
CA GLY A 385 13.10 -7.31 -4.35
C GLY A 385 14.21 -7.94 -3.51
N THR A 386 13.82 -8.47 -2.36
CA THR A 386 14.74 -9.19 -1.45
C THR A 386 14.84 -10.65 -1.81
N VAL A 387 15.98 -11.26 -1.51
CA VAL A 387 16.17 -12.71 -1.51
C VAL A 387 16.37 -13.12 -0.05
N VAL A 388 15.42 -13.89 0.49
CA VAL A 388 15.36 -14.21 1.92
C VAL A 388 15.58 -15.70 2.14
N ASN A 389 16.39 -16.06 3.13
CA ASN A 389 16.45 -17.44 3.63
C ASN A 389 15.34 -17.62 4.70
N PRO A 390 14.27 -18.41 4.45
CA PRO A 390 13.13 -18.50 5.35
C PRO A 390 13.47 -19.07 6.74
N SER A 391 14.47 -19.96 6.82
CA SER A 391 14.88 -20.57 8.09
C SER A 391 15.50 -19.58 9.07
N SER A 392 16.24 -18.60 8.55
CA SER A 392 16.85 -17.55 9.36
C SER A 392 16.00 -16.27 9.43
N GLY A 393 15.06 -16.10 8.50
CA GLY A 393 14.33 -14.84 8.29
C GLY A 393 15.22 -13.69 7.80
N LYS A 394 16.45 -13.99 7.31
CA LYS A 394 17.44 -12.99 6.92
C LYS A 394 17.54 -12.83 5.41
N CYS A 395 17.94 -11.64 4.99
CA CYS A 395 18.14 -11.26 3.61
C CYS A 395 19.53 -11.60 3.09
N LEU A 396 19.61 -11.94 1.80
CA LEU A 396 20.84 -11.94 1.03
C LEU A 396 21.36 -10.50 0.93
N ASP A 397 22.51 -10.23 1.51
CA ASP A 397 23.01 -8.88 1.79
C ASP A 397 24.44 -8.70 1.29
N VAL A 398 24.74 -7.56 0.69
CA VAL A 398 26.12 -7.20 0.34
C VAL A 398 26.80 -6.63 1.58
N THR A 399 27.83 -7.30 2.06
CA THR A 399 28.55 -6.98 3.30
C THR A 399 28.93 -5.49 3.38
N GLY A 400 28.53 -4.85 4.47
CA GLY A 400 28.86 -3.45 4.75
C GLY A 400 28.28 -2.45 3.74
N GLN A 401 27.23 -2.84 3.00
CA GLN A 401 26.66 -2.05 1.91
C GLN A 401 27.70 -1.68 0.83
N GLY A 402 28.72 -2.52 0.65
CA GLY A 402 29.81 -2.30 -0.28
C GLY A 402 29.31 -2.27 -1.74
N THR A 403 29.86 -1.36 -2.54
CA THR A 403 29.57 -1.25 -3.98
C THR A 403 30.76 -1.62 -4.86
N ALA A 404 31.92 -1.93 -4.26
CA ALA A 404 33.11 -2.32 -4.96
C ALA A 404 33.03 -3.77 -5.48
N GLU A 405 33.78 -4.07 -6.54
CA GLU A 405 33.97 -5.43 -7.00
C GLU A 405 34.61 -6.31 -5.92
N GLY A 406 34.13 -7.55 -5.82
CA GLY A 406 34.59 -8.48 -4.82
C GLY A 406 33.95 -8.35 -3.43
N ALA A 407 33.08 -7.36 -3.23
CA ALA A 407 32.29 -7.25 -1.99
C ALA A 407 31.49 -8.53 -1.79
N LYS A 408 31.68 -9.19 -0.63
CA LYS A 408 31.10 -10.51 -0.35
C LYS A 408 29.64 -10.41 0.00
N VAL A 409 28.93 -11.53 -0.15
CA VAL A 409 27.52 -11.65 0.19
C VAL A 409 27.37 -12.50 1.44
N GLN A 410 26.40 -12.14 2.26
CA GLN A 410 26.13 -12.72 3.57
C GLN A 410 24.63 -12.81 3.86
N LEU A 411 24.24 -13.46 4.93
CA LEU A 411 22.95 -13.28 5.59
C LEU A 411 23.02 -12.07 6.52
N TRP A 412 22.01 -11.22 6.48
CA TRP A 412 21.87 -10.08 7.40
C TRP A 412 20.41 -9.82 7.71
N THR A 413 20.12 -9.32 8.92
CA THR A 413 18.77 -8.89 9.29
C THR A 413 18.20 -7.97 8.21
N CYS A 414 17.00 -8.28 7.69
CA CYS A 414 16.36 -7.50 6.65
C CYS A 414 16.05 -6.09 7.16
N ASN A 415 16.64 -5.08 6.55
CA ASN A 415 16.57 -3.68 6.97
C ASN A 415 16.14 -2.73 5.84
N GLY A 416 15.82 -3.27 4.65
CA GLY A 416 15.37 -2.50 3.49
C GLY A 416 16.44 -1.70 2.76
N SER A 417 17.73 -1.84 3.14
CA SER A 417 18.84 -1.12 2.50
C SER A 417 19.04 -1.57 1.05
N GLY A 418 19.71 -0.74 0.25
CA GLY A 418 20.08 -1.07 -1.13
C GLY A 418 20.98 -2.30 -1.26
N ALA A 419 21.73 -2.66 -0.20
CA ALA A 419 22.56 -3.87 -0.14
C ALA A 419 21.74 -5.18 -0.21
N GLN A 420 20.45 -5.12 0.10
CA GLN A 420 19.53 -6.25 0.16
C GLN A 420 18.54 -6.31 -1.01
N GLN A 421 18.67 -5.38 -1.95
CA GLN A 421 17.81 -5.33 -3.13
C GLN A 421 18.48 -6.01 -4.32
N TRP A 422 17.73 -6.89 -4.97
CA TRP A 422 18.20 -7.68 -6.11
C TRP A 422 17.16 -7.64 -7.22
N THR A 423 17.61 -7.37 -8.44
CA THR A 423 16.80 -7.47 -9.66
C THR A 423 17.20 -8.72 -10.41
N TYR A 424 16.25 -9.62 -10.67
CA TYR A 424 16.50 -10.78 -11.53
C TYR A 424 16.17 -10.45 -12.98
N ASP A 425 17.14 -10.61 -13.86
CA ASP A 425 16.96 -10.55 -15.31
C ASP A 425 16.83 -11.95 -15.86
N GLY A 426 15.61 -12.37 -16.17
CA GLY A 426 15.33 -13.70 -16.69
C GLY A 426 15.93 -13.97 -18.08
N SER A 427 16.21 -12.94 -18.89
CA SER A 427 16.85 -13.07 -20.20
C SER A 427 18.36 -13.33 -20.10
N ALA A 428 19.01 -12.70 -19.14
CA ALA A 428 20.43 -12.86 -18.85
C ALA A 428 20.70 -13.95 -17.79
N GLY A 429 19.69 -14.34 -17.01
CA GLY A 429 19.80 -15.24 -15.87
C GLY A 429 20.59 -14.64 -14.70
N THR A 430 20.56 -13.33 -14.48
CA THR A 430 21.42 -12.67 -13.50
C THR A 430 20.63 -12.02 -12.36
N PHE A 431 21.15 -12.11 -11.13
CA PHE A 431 20.74 -11.26 -10.02
C PHE A 431 21.65 -10.04 -9.95
N ARG A 432 21.09 -8.84 -10.19
CA ARG A 432 21.82 -7.57 -10.13
C ARG A 432 21.41 -6.80 -8.87
N ASN A 433 22.40 -6.33 -8.12
CA ASN A 433 22.17 -5.39 -7.03
C ASN A 433 22.09 -3.95 -7.57
N PRO A 434 20.94 -3.27 -7.52
CA PRO A 434 20.78 -1.94 -8.13
C PRO A 434 21.66 -0.86 -7.51
N ALA A 435 21.92 -0.93 -6.19
CA ALA A 435 22.72 0.06 -5.47
C ALA A 435 24.17 0.07 -5.93
N SER A 436 24.74 -1.08 -6.29
CA SER A 436 26.10 -1.20 -6.82
C SER A 436 26.15 -1.25 -8.35
N GLY A 437 25.04 -1.57 -9.00
CA GLY A 437 24.99 -1.86 -10.43
C GLY A 437 25.63 -3.18 -10.84
N LYS A 438 26.03 -4.03 -9.89
CA LYS A 438 26.80 -5.27 -10.09
C LYS A 438 25.94 -6.51 -9.95
N CYS A 439 26.42 -7.64 -10.53
CA CYS A 439 25.77 -8.94 -10.52
C CYS A 439 26.29 -9.83 -9.40
N LEU A 440 25.40 -10.68 -8.86
CA LEU A 440 25.78 -11.79 -7.99
C LEU A 440 26.72 -12.73 -8.77
N ASP A 441 27.83 -13.09 -8.14
CA ASP A 441 28.96 -13.70 -8.81
C ASP A 441 29.61 -14.78 -7.92
N ALA A 442 29.91 -15.95 -8.49
CA ALA A 442 30.70 -16.97 -7.82
C ALA A 442 32.19 -16.63 -8.00
N THR A 443 32.89 -16.37 -6.89
CA THR A 443 34.28 -15.91 -6.86
C THR A 443 35.20 -16.78 -7.71
N GLY A 444 35.98 -16.17 -8.59
CA GLY A 444 36.99 -16.84 -9.41
C GLY A 444 36.43 -17.84 -10.42
N GLN A 445 35.16 -17.75 -10.75
CA GLN A 445 34.46 -18.69 -11.65
C GLN A 445 34.58 -20.15 -11.18
N SER A 446 34.70 -20.35 -9.88
CA SER A 446 34.83 -21.68 -9.25
C SER A 446 33.47 -22.29 -8.96
N SER A 447 33.31 -23.59 -9.27
CA SER A 447 32.14 -24.40 -8.89
C SER A 447 32.46 -25.35 -7.70
N VAL A 448 33.59 -25.18 -7.04
CA VAL A 448 33.96 -25.99 -5.88
C VAL A 448 33.04 -25.64 -4.69
N ASP A 449 32.68 -26.67 -3.90
CA ASP A 449 31.90 -26.45 -2.68
C ASP A 449 32.60 -25.49 -1.73
N GLY A 450 31.86 -24.52 -1.19
CA GLY A 450 32.42 -23.48 -0.34
C GLY A 450 32.87 -22.23 -1.12
N THR A 451 32.72 -22.20 -2.46
CA THR A 451 33.00 -20.96 -3.25
C THR A 451 32.14 -19.82 -2.77
N ARG A 452 32.74 -18.74 -2.23
CA ARG A 452 32.07 -17.57 -1.73
C ARG A 452 31.36 -16.80 -2.84
N LEU A 453 30.18 -16.29 -2.56
CA LEU A 453 29.50 -15.36 -3.44
C LEU A 453 29.90 -13.92 -3.14
N GLN A 454 29.90 -13.11 -4.19
CA GLN A 454 30.28 -11.69 -4.18
C GLN A 454 29.43 -10.90 -5.17
N ILE A 455 29.62 -9.60 -5.25
CA ILE A 455 29.18 -8.79 -6.37
C ILE A 455 30.35 -8.47 -7.30
N TRP A 456 30.10 -8.49 -8.62
CA TRP A 456 31.12 -8.19 -9.62
C TRP A 456 30.47 -7.50 -10.84
N THR A 457 31.23 -6.73 -11.62
CA THR A 457 30.72 -6.14 -12.88
C THR A 457 30.03 -7.22 -13.71
N CYS A 458 28.78 -6.93 -14.14
CA CYS A 458 28.00 -7.86 -14.96
C CYS A 458 28.71 -8.08 -16.30
N ASN A 459 29.13 -9.29 -16.58
CA ASN A 459 29.93 -9.65 -17.76
C ASN A 459 29.35 -10.82 -18.57
N GLY A 460 28.20 -11.36 -18.14
CA GLY A 460 27.48 -12.45 -18.81
C GLY A 460 28.13 -13.84 -18.70
N GLN A 461 29.18 -13.99 -17.90
CA GLN A 461 29.86 -15.27 -17.68
C GLN A 461 28.98 -16.24 -16.89
N SER A 462 29.30 -17.54 -16.96
CA SER A 462 28.51 -18.61 -16.34
C SER A 462 28.44 -18.51 -14.82
N ASN A 463 29.44 -17.94 -14.15
CA ASN A 463 29.47 -17.73 -12.71
C ASN A 463 28.58 -16.60 -12.21
N GLN A 464 27.89 -15.92 -13.11
CA GLN A 464 26.86 -14.90 -12.82
C GLN A 464 25.46 -15.33 -13.27
N ARG A 465 25.35 -16.57 -13.81
CA ARG A 465 24.06 -17.09 -14.27
C ARG A 465 23.44 -17.96 -13.18
N TRP A 466 22.21 -17.61 -12.87
CA TRP A 466 21.42 -18.21 -11.80
C TRP A 466 20.05 -18.60 -12.30
N THR A 467 19.53 -19.70 -11.82
CA THR A 467 18.13 -20.11 -12.03
C THR A 467 17.42 -19.97 -10.67
N PRO A 468 16.43 -19.10 -10.55
CA PRO A 468 15.63 -18.97 -9.32
C PRO A 468 14.76 -20.21 -9.13
N PRO A 469 14.13 -20.39 -7.95
CA PRO A 469 13.14 -21.43 -7.73
C PRO A 469 12.04 -21.41 -8.80
N ALA A 470 11.53 -22.59 -9.15
CA ALA A 470 10.38 -22.70 -10.04
C ALA A 470 9.09 -22.21 -9.36
N ALA A 471 8.11 -21.73 -10.19
CA ALA A 471 6.79 -21.32 -9.73
C ALA A 471 5.95 -22.50 -9.23
#